data_1c6379b0606aa8c132e21e60d8c50bb3
#
_entry.id   1c6379b0606aa8c132e21e60d8c50bb3
#
_cell.length_a   1.000
_cell.length_b   1.000
_cell.length_c   1.000
_cell.angle_alpha   90.00
_cell.angle_beta   90.00
_cell.angle_gamma   90.00
#
_symmetry.space_group_name_H-M   'P 1'
#
loop_
_entity.id
_entity.type
_entity.pdbx_description
1 polymer ?
#
loop_
_entity_poly.entity_id
_entity_poly.type
_entity_poly.pdbx_seq_one_letter_code
_entity_poly.pdbx_strand_id
1 'polypeptide(L)' 'MTKSATAEVQRQHAERQLFTARRALTHLVEMYDSGQWRHYYKKEEAFAEAVREARQAVEQWSDIVSQVGGGAA' A
#
# COMPACT_ATOMS: atom_id res chain seq x y z
N MET A 1 -25.53 -11.30 11.96
CA MET A 1 -25.74 -10.09 11.16
C MET A 1 -24.63 -9.10 11.33
N THR A 2 -24.35 -8.73 12.58
CA THR A 2 -23.30 -7.76 12.83
C THR A 2 -21.92 -8.25 12.37
N LYS A 3 -21.66 -9.56 12.49
CA LYS A 3 -20.38 -10.10 12.04
C LYS A 3 -20.15 -9.94 10.56
N SER A 4 -21.18 -10.17 9.76
CA SER A 4 -21.08 -10.01 8.31
C SER A 4 -20.82 -8.56 7.94
N ALA A 5 -21.53 -7.64 8.57
CA ALA A 5 -21.34 -6.22 8.30
C ALA A 5 -19.95 -5.77 8.72
N THR A 6 -19.46 -6.25 9.85
CA THR A 6 -18.14 -5.89 10.33
C THR A 6 -17.06 -6.41 9.39
N ALA A 7 -17.18 -7.65 8.94
CA ALA A 7 -16.22 -8.24 8.02
C ALA A 7 -16.19 -7.49 6.69
N GLU A 8 -17.39 -7.11 6.21
CA GLU A 8 -17.49 -6.36 4.96
C GLU A 8 -16.81 -4.99 5.09
N VAL A 9 -17.06 -4.30 6.21
CA VAL A 9 -16.45 -3.00 6.45
C VAL A 9 -14.93 -3.12 6.54
N GLN A 10 -14.45 -4.14 7.23
CA GLN A 10 -13.02 -4.38 7.36
C GLN A 10 -12.38 -4.67 6.01
N ARG A 11 -13.05 -5.47 5.18
CA ARG A 11 -12.53 -5.78 3.85
C ARG A 11 -12.47 -4.53 2.98
N GLN A 12 -13.53 -3.73 3.00
CA GLN A 12 -13.56 -2.49 2.22
C GLN A 12 -12.46 -1.53 2.68
N HIS A 13 -12.26 -1.44 3.98
CA HIS A 13 -11.20 -0.59 4.51
C HIS A 13 -9.82 -1.08 4.03
N ALA A 14 -9.59 -2.37 4.14
CA ALA A 14 -8.30 -2.94 3.73
C ALA A 14 -8.06 -2.76 2.23
N GLU A 15 -9.10 -2.96 1.42
CA GLU A 15 -8.97 -2.78 -0.03
C GLU A 15 -8.65 -1.33 -0.38
N ARG A 16 -9.28 -0.40 0.33
CA ARG A 16 -9.02 1.03 0.11
C ARG A 16 -7.59 1.39 0.49
N GLN A 17 -7.11 0.85 1.61
CA GLN A 17 -5.74 1.09 2.03
C GLN A 17 -4.75 0.47 1.06
N LEU A 18 -5.07 -0.71 0.55
CA LEU A 18 -4.21 -1.35 -0.45
C LEU A 18 -4.12 -0.51 -1.71
N PHE A 19 -5.25 0.02 -2.16
CA PHE A 19 -5.28 0.88 -3.34
C PHE A 19 -4.40 2.11 -3.13
N THR A 20 -4.52 2.75 -1.97
CA THR A 20 -3.73 3.92 -1.63
C THR A 20 -2.24 3.58 -1.58
N ALA A 21 -1.91 2.44 -0.98
CA ALA A 21 -0.51 2.01 -0.89
C ALA A 21 0.09 1.75 -2.27
N ARG A 22 -0.68 1.12 -3.15
CA ARG A 22 -0.23 0.87 -4.52
C ARG A 22 0.00 2.16 -5.28
N ARG A 23 -0.89 3.12 -5.11
CA ARG A 23 -0.73 4.41 -5.78
C ARG A 23 0.51 5.13 -5.28
N ALA A 24 0.76 5.07 -3.99
CA ALA A 24 1.94 5.70 -3.42
C ALA A 24 3.21 5.07 -3.99
N LEU A 25 3.24 3.76 -4.10
CA LEU A 25 4.40 3.06 -4.66
C LEU A 25 4.60 3.43 -6.13
N THR A 26 3.52 3.43 -6.90
CA THR A 26 3.58 3.80 -8.31
C THR A 26 4.11 5.22 -8.47
N HIS A 27 3.65 6.14 -7.63
CA HIS A 27 4.12 7.52 -7.66
C HIS A 27 5.63 7.62 -7.41
N LEU A 28 6.13 6.85 -6.46
CA LEU A 28 7.56 6.83 -6.17
C LEU A 28 8.36 6.30 -7.35
N VAL A 29 7.85 5.26 -8.01
CA VAL A 29 8.53 4.70 -9.19
C VAL A 29 8.57 5.74 -10.30
N GLU A 30 7.47 6.43 -10.53
CA GLU A 30 7.41 7.48 -11.55
C GLU A 30 8.35 8.63 -11.22
N MET A 31 8.45 8.99 -9.96
CA MET A 31 9.39 10.02 -9.53
C MET A 31 10.84 9.61 -9.82
N TYR A 32 11.14 8.34 -9.60
CA TYR A 32 12.48 7.85 -9.85
C TYR A 32 12.80 7.89 -11.36
N ASP A 33 11.87 7.41 -12.17
CA ASP A 33 12.08 7.36 -13.61
C ASP A 33 12.24 8.75 -14.23
N SER A 34 11.50 9.72 -13.70
CA SER A 34 11.58 11.09 -14.22
C SER A 34 12.71 11.90 -13.61
N GLY A 35 13.36 11.39 -12.57
CA GLY A 35 14.41 12.10 -11.87
C GLY A 35 13.90 13.12 -10.86
N GLN A 36 12.60 13.26 -10.73
CA GLN A 36 12.02 14.25 -9.82
C GLN A 36 12.29 13.94 -8.35
N TRP A 37 12.62 12.68 -8.04
CA TRP A 37 12.88 12.31 -6.64
C TRP A 37 13.96 13.19 -6.01
N ARG A 38 14.90 13.72 -6.82
CA ARG A 38 15.98 14.55 -6.32
C ARG A 38 15.50 15.86 -5.72
N HIS A 39 14.33 16.31 -6.12
CA HIS A 39 13.75 17.55 -5.59
C HIS A 39 13.15 17.33 -4.20
N TYR A 40 12.74 16.10 -3.89
CA TYR A 40 12.03 15.80 -2.66
C TYR A 40 12.90 15.07 -1.64
N TYR A 41 13.91 14.37 -2.11
CA TYR A 41 14.79 13.58 -1.24
C TYR A 41 16.22 14.02 -1.46
N LYS A 42 16.89 14.34 -0.38
CA LYS A 42 18.28 14.83 -0.46
C LYS A 42 19.27 13.74 -0.81
N LYS A 43 18.95 12.51 -0.40
CA LYS A 43 19.84 11.37 -0.63
C LYS A 43 19.08 10.23 -1.27
N GLU A 44 19.77 9.50 -2.12
CA GLU A 44 19.19 8.32 -2.74
C GLU A 44 18.76 7.30 -1.69
N GLU A 45 19.51 7.21 -0.60
CA GLU A 45 19.18 6.29 0.47
C GLU A 45 17.84 6.61 1.12
N ALA A 46 17.54 7.90 1.29
CA ALA A 46 16.25 8.31 1.83
C ALA A 46 15.12 7.94 0.90
N PHE A 47 15.34 8.07 -0.39
CA PHE A 47 14.35 7.67 -1.38
C PHE A 47 14.15 6.15 -1.37
N ALA A 48 15.25 5.40 -1.29
CA ALA A 48 15.18 3.94 -1.24
C ALA A 48 14.40 3.47 -0.02
N GLU A 49 14.57 4.17 1.11
CA GLU A 49 13.83 3.87 2.32
C GLU A 49 12.34 4.09 2.13
N ALA A 50 11.97 5.19 1.47
CA ALA A 50 10.56 5.47 1.19
C ALA A 50 9.95 4.40 0.29
N VAL A 51 10.69 3.93 -0.70
CA VAL A 51 10.23 2.85 -1.58
C VAL A 51 10.04 1.57 -0.79
N ARG A 52 10.98 1.26 0.09
CA ARG A 52 10.88 0.05 0.91
C ARG A 52 9.64 0.08 1.79
N GLU A 53 9.39 1.22 2.42
CA GLU A 53 8.21 1.38 3.27
C GLU A 53 6.92 1.25 2.46
N ALA A 54 6.90 1.83 1.28
CA ALA A 54 5.73 1.74 0.41
C ALA A 54 5.47 0.29 -0.01
N ARG A 55 6.52 -0.45 -0.32
CA ARG A 55 6.39 -1.86 -0.69
C ARG A 55 5.88 -2.68 0.48
N GLN A 56 6.38 -2.42 1.67
CA GLN A 56 5.92 -3.12 2.87
C GLN A 56 4.44 -2.85 3.13
N ALA A 57 4.00 -1.61 2.93
CA ALA A 57 2.60 -1.27 3.10
C ALA A 57 1.72 -2.04 2.11
N VAL A 58 2.17 -2.15 0.85
CA VAL A 58 1.43 -2.90 -0.15
C VAL A 58 1.33 -4.37 0.26
N GLU A 59 2.43 -4.95 0.72
CA GLU A 59 2.44 -6.34 1.14
C GLU A 59 1.53 -6.57 2.35
N GLN A 60 1.60 -5.69 3.33
CA GLN A 60 0.78 -5.82 4.53
C GLN A 60 -0.71 -5.75 4.20
N TRP A 61 -1.10 -4.75 3.42
CA TRP A 61 -2.51 -4.60 3.09
C TRP A 61 -3.00 -5.69 2.15
N SER A 62 -2.13 -6.16 1.27
CA SER A 62 -2.46 -7.29 0.40
C SER A 62 -2.73 -8.54 1.22
N ASP A 63 -1.90 -8.80 2.25
CA ASP A 63 -2.11 -9.93 3.14
C ASP A 63 -3.42 -9.80 3.92
N ILE A 64 -3.70 -8.59 4.41
CA ILE A 64 -4.91 -8.35 5.17
C ILE A 64 -6.15 -8.57 4.30
N VAL A 65 -6.14 -8.06 3.07
CA VAL A 65 -7.23 -8.27 2.14
C VAL A 65 -7.42 -9.78 1.89
N SER A 66 -6.32 -10.48 1.71
CA SER A 66 -6.36 -11.91 1.48
C SER A 66 -6.96 -12.66 2.65
N GLN A 67 -6.58 -12.26 3.87
CA GLN A 67 -7.09 -12.92 5.07
C GLN A 67 -8.58 -12.66 5.27
N VAL A 68 -9.00 -11.43 5.08
CA VAL A 68 -10.39 -11.06 5.29
C VAL A 68 -11.29 -11.68 4.21
N GLY A 69 -10.85 -11.59 2.96
CA GLY A 69 -11.63 -12.14 1.86
C GLY A 69 -11.49 -13.63 1.71
N GLY A 70 -10.27 -14.14 1.90
CA GLY A 70 -9.97 -15.54 1.68
C GLY A 70 -10.42 -16.45 2.79
N GLY A 71 -10.64 -15.90 3.97
CA GLY A 71 -11.08 -16.70 5.11
C GLY A 71 -12.40 -17.40 4.87
N ALA A 72 -13.16 -16.92 3.92
CA ALA A 72 -14.44 -17.53 3.57
C ALA A 72 -14.27 -18.87 2.86
N ALA A 73 -13.14 -19.05 2.24
CA ALA A 73 -12.87 -20.31 1.59
C ALA A 73 -12.53 -21.36 2.60
#